data_e265694a0e1141de7bcf5d4750ff5f00
#
_entry.id   e265694a0e1141de7bcf5d4750ff5f00
#
_cell.length_a   1.000
_cell.length_b   1.000
_cell.length_c   1.000
_cell.angle_alpha   90.00
_cell.angle_beta   90.00
_cell.angle_gamma   90.00
#
_symmetry.space_group_name_H-M   'P 1'
#
loop_
_entity.id
_entity.type
_entity.pdbx_description
1 polymer ?
#
loop_
_entity_poly.entity_id
_entity_poly.type
_entity_poly.pdbx_seq_one_letter_code
_entity_poly.pdbx_strand_id
1 'polypeptide(L)'
;MVAISPSTCHEIAARVREFDMAKESLSAGEIMGTTTTPARPLLPPFTRESAIQKVRLAEDGWNSRDPGKVALAYAIDSRWRNRSEFFHGRSEIIAFLSRKWAKELDYRLIKEMWAFRGNRIAVRFAYEWHDDSGHWYRSYGNENWEFNDDGLMASRHASINDLPIMEADRKYHWALGRRPDDHQGLRDLGL
;
A
#
# COMPACT_ATOMS: atom_id res chain seq x y z
N MET A 1 29.30 -54.95 20.36
CA MET A 1 27.94 -55.36 20.00
C MET A 1 27.07 -55.37 21.23
N VAL A 2 26.24 -54.42 21.44
CA VAL A 2 25.31 -54.37 22.58
C VAL A 2 23.98 -54.91 22.08
N ALA A 3 23.55 -56.07 22.63
CA ALA A 3 22.30 -56.71 22.31
C ALA A 3 21.12 -55.97 22.91
N ILE A 4 20.17 -55.53 22.12
CA ILE A 4 18.92 -54.90 22.54
C ILE A 4 17.96 -55.99 23.00
N SER A 5 17.42 -55.85 24.19
CA SER A 5 16.48 -56.80 24.85
C SER A 5 15.14 -56.84 24.06
N PRO A 6 14.49 -58.03 23.98
CA PRO A 6 13.19 -58.18 23.30
C PRO A 6 12.05 -57.33 23.89
N SER A 7 12.20 -56.88 25.13
CA SER A 7 11.21 -56.00 25.81
C SER A 7 11.12 -54.60 25.16
N THR A 8 12.22 -54.08 24.68
CA THR A 8 12.29 -52.71 24.09
C THR A 8 11.60 -52.63 22.73
N CYS A 9 11.57 -53.75 21.98
CA CYS A 9 10.87 -53.78 20.68
C CYS A 9 9.33 -53.75 20.83
N HIS A 10 8.77 -54.30 21.89
CA HIS A 10 7.32 -54.32 22.14
C HIS A 10 6.80 -52.92 22.55
N GLU A 11 7.56 -52.17 23.35
CA GLU A 11 7.20 -50.82 23.76
C GLU A 11 7.25 -49.81 22.60
N ILE A 12 8.20 -49.97 21.69
CA ILE A 12 8.30 -49.11 20.49
C ILE A 12 7.12 -49.37 19.54
N ALA A 13 6.71 -50.64 19.36
CA ALA A 13 5.59 -51.00 18.50
C ALA A 13 4.23 -50.54 19.08
N ALA A 14 4.08 -50.49 20.39
CA ALA A 14 2.87 -49.95 21.05
C ALA A 14 2.75 -48.44 20.88
N ARG A 15 3.85 -47.69 21.03
CA ARG A 15 3.85 -46.22 20.82
C ARG A 15 3.59 -45.80 19.37
N VAL A 16 4.04 -46.58 18.38
CA VAL A 16 3.75 -46.29 16.99
C VAL A 16 2.27 -46.47 16.67
N ARG A 17 1.59 -47.47 17.23
CA ARG A 17 0.15 -47.68 17.04
C ARG A 17 -0.71 -46.61 17.74
N GLU A 18 -0.32 -46.09 18.90
CA GLU A 18 -1.01 -44.96 19.55
C GLU A 18 -0.89 -43.68 18.71
N PHE A 19 0.24 -43.47 18.02
CA PHE A 19 0.45 -42.30 17.15
C PHE A 19 -0.38 -42.37 15.86
N ASP A 20 -0.59 -43.54 15.28
CA ASP A 20 -1.41 -43.77 14.12
C ASP A 20 -2.92 -43.66 14.43
N MET A 21 -3.37 -44.16 15.60
CA MET A 21 -4.77 -43.99 16.01
C MET A 21 -5.13 -42.54 16.36
N ALA A 22 -4.17 -41.72 16.86
CA ALA A 22 -4.36 -40.32 17.10
C ALA A 22 -4.48 -39.50 15.79
N LYS A 23 -3.92 -39.97 14.68
CA LYS A 23 -4.08 -39.36 13.34
C LYS A 23 -5.44 -39.63 12.69
N GLU A 24 -6.05 -40.76 12.95
CA GLU A 24 -7.37 -41.08 12.38
C GLU A 24 -8.53 -40.38 13.08
N SER A 25 -8.37 -39.98 14.37
CA SER A 25 -9.42 -39.26 15.11
C SER A 25 -9.44 -37.73 14.84
N LEU A 26 -8.50 -37.19 14.07
CA LEU A 26 -8.43 -35.76 13.71
C LEU A 26 -8.99 -35.43 12.31
N SER A 27 -9.59 -36.41 11.61
CA SER A 27 -10.12 -36.20 10.24
C SER A 27 -11.63 -35.95 10.14
N ALA A 28 -12.33 -35.74 11.26
CA ALA A 28 -13.78 -35.51 11.28
C ALA A 28 -14.17 -34.27 12.11
N GLY A 29 -13.42 -33.18 11.92
CA GLY A 29 -13.84 -31.85 12.32
C GLY A 29 -13.90 -31.00 11.07
N GLU A 30 -15.10 -30.69 10.57
CA GLU A 30 -15.31 -29.68 9.53
C GLU A 30 -14.74 -28.35 10.03
N ILE A 31 -13.47 -28.08 9.66
CA ILE A 31 -12.95 -26.74 9.67
C ILE A 31 -13.61 -26.06 8.45
N MET A 32 -14.65 -25.28 8.68
CA MET A 32 -15.05 -24.23 7.76
C MET A 32 -13.88 -23.25 7.66
N GLY A 33 -12.84 -23.67 6.94
CA GLY A 33 -11.77 -22.83 6.51
C GLY A 33 -12.37 -21.85 5.51
N THR A 34 -12.54 -20.59 5.90
CA THR A 34 -12.63 -19.51 4.95
C THR A 34 -11.41 -19.64 4.06
N THR A 35 -11.59 -20.22 2.88
CA THR A 35 -10.60 -20.21 1.81
C THR A 35 -10.40 -18.74 1.43
N THR A 36 -9.48 -18.08 2.11
CA THR A 36 -8.99 -16.79 1.67
C THR A 36 -8.28 -17.08 0.34
N THR A 37 -8.99 -16.91 -0.76
CA THR A 37 -8.40 -16.92 -2.09
C THR A 37 -7.18 -16.00 -2.03
N PRO A 38 -5.95 -16.45 -2.34
CA PRO A 38 -4.78 -15.58 -2.30
C PRO A 38 -5.08 -14.36 -3.14
N ALA A 39 -4.94 -13.17 -2.55
CA ALA A 39 -5.26 -11.92 -3.20
C ALA A 39 -4.48 -11.88 -4.52
N ARG A 40 -5.20 -11.81 -5.66
CA ARG A 40 -4.58 -11.74 -6.98
C ARG A 40 -3.63 -10.54 -6.98
N PRO A 41 -2.37 -10.70 -7.42
CA PRO A 41 -1.46 -9.58 -7.55
C PRO A 41 -2.13 -8.45 -8.36
N LEU A 42 -1.98 -7.20 -7.92
CA LEU A 42 -2.54 -6.03 -8.62
C LEU A 42 -1.69 -5.71 -9.86
N LEU A 43 -1.74 -6.60 -10.84
CA LEU A 43 -1.00 -6.52 -12.10
C LEU A 43 -1.90 -5.98 -13.22
N PRO A 44 -1.34 -5.25 -14.21
CA PRO A 44 -2.06 -4.90 -15.42
C PRO A 44 -2.35 -6.15 -16.30
N PRO A 45 -3.36 -6.12 -17.18
CA PRO A 45 -4.32 -5.03 -17.33
C PRO A 45 -5.25 -4.94 -16.11
N PHE A 46 -5.46 -3.70 -15.63
CA PHE A 46 -6.30 -3.47 -14.46
C PHE A 46 -7.79 -3.68 -14.76
N THR A 47 -8.52 -4.19 -13.76
CA THR A 47 -9.98 -4.05 -13.65
C THR A 47 -10.29 -2.77 -12.87
N ARG A 48 -11.57 -2.37 -12.82
CA ARG A 48 -11.99 -1.22 -12.01
C ARG A 48 -11.63 -1.40 -10.54
N GLU A 49 -11.88 -2.56 -10.00
CA GLU A 49 -11.62 -2.92 -8.59
C GLU A 49 -10.13 -2.90 -8.28
N SER A 50 -9.31 -3.53 -9.13
CA SER A 50 -7.86 -3.55 -8.93
C SER A 50 -7.22 -2.16 -9.12
N ALA A 51 -7.75 -1.33 -10.01
CA ALA A 51 -7.30 0.06 -10.17
C ALA A 51 -7.63 0.91 -8.93
N ILE A 52 -8.85 0.80 -8.36
CA ILE A 52 -9.23 1.46 -7.11
C ILE A 52 -8.32 1.01 -5.97
N GLN A 53 -8.08 -0.29 -5.85
CA GLN A 53 -7.18 -0.86 -4.84
C GLN A 53 -5.75 -0.32 -4.98
N LYS A 54 -5.24 -0.22 -6.23
CA LYS A 54 -3.92 0.35 -6.52
C LYS A 54 -3.81 1.80 -6.08
N VAL A 55 -4.86 2.60 -6.32
CA VAL A 55 -4.93 4.00 -5.88
C VAL A 55 -4.93 4.11 -4.36
N ARG A 56 -5.71 3.24 -3.67
CA ARG A 56 -5.74 3.22 -2.19
C ARG A 56 -4.38 2.83 -1.60
N LEU A 57 -3.71 1.81 -2.14
CA LEU A 57 -2.37 1.43 -1.69
C LEU A 57 -1.34 2.53 -1.89
N ALA A 58 -1.43 3.29 -2.99
CA ALA A 58 -0.58 4.45 -3.22
C ALA A 58 -0.87 5.57 -2.21
N GLU A 59 -2.15 5.85 -1.90
CA GLU A 59 -2.55 6.78 -0.84
C GLU A 59 -1.95 6.38 0.52
N ASP A 60 -2.13 5.11 0.91
CA ASP A 60 -1.62 4.57 2.18
C ASP A 60 -0.09 4.65 2.26
N GLY A 61 0.60 4.32 1.15
CA GLY A 61 2.06 4.45 1.04
C GLY A 61 2.52 5.89 1.27
N TRP A 62 1.91 6.86 0.59
CA TRP A 62 2.27 8.27 0.72
C TRP A 62 1.93 8.84 2.10
N ASN A 63 0.81 8.44 2.70
CA ASN A 63 0.43 8.83 4.05
C ASN A 63 1.37 8.25 5.13
N SER A 64 2.13 7.19 4.83
CA SER A 64 3.17 6.69 5.73
C SER A 64 4.35 7.65 5.89
N ARG A 65 4.57 8.54 4.92
CA ARG A 65 5.70 9.47 4.85
C ARG A 65 7.07 8.79 4.96
N ASP A 66 7.15 7.53 4.52
CA ASP A 66 8.38 6.75 4.45
C ASP A 66 8.88 6.72 3.00
N PRO A 67 9.95 7.49 2.65
CA PRO A 67 10.47 7.55 1.29
C PRO A 67 10.92 6.19 0.75
N GLY A 68 11.54 5.36 1.61
CA GLY A 68 12.02 4.03 1.23
C GLY A 68 10.87 3.09 0.91
N LYS A 69 9.85 3.05 1.76
CA LYS A 69 8.64 2.26 1.55
C LYS A 69 7.89 2.67 0.28
N VAL A 70 7.72 3.97 0.07
CA VAL A 70 7.03 4.49 -1.13
C VAL A 70 7.79 4.16 -2.40
N ALA A 71 9.12 4.26 -2.39
CA ALA A 71 9.95 3.96 -3.55
C ALA A 71 9.84 2.52 -4.05
N LEU A 72 9.48 1.56 -3.18
CA LEU A 72 9.29 0.15 -3.57
C LEU A 72 8.11 -0.08 -4.53
N ALA A 73 7.15 0.86 -4.58
CA ALA A 73 6.01 0.79 -5.52
C ALA A 73 6.38 1.20 -6.96
N TYR A 74 7.60 1.70 -7.18
CA TYR A 74 8.08 2.18 -8.47
C TYR A 74 9.11 1.24 -9.10
N ALA A 75 9.14 1.19 -10.44
CA ALA A 75 10.19 0.49 -11.16
C ALA A 75 11.57 1.09 -10.81
N ILE A 76 12.63 0.28 -10.95
CA ILE A 76 14.00 0.71 -10.61
C ILE A 76 14.44 1.94 -11.42
N ASP A 77 13.96 2.04 -12.65
CA ASP A 77 14.20 3.10 -13.64
C ASP A 77 12.99 4.02 -13.85
N SER A 78 12.07 4.07 -12.88
CA SER A 78 10.83 4.87 -12.96
C SER A 78 11.12 6.32 -13.29
N ARG A 79 10.27 6.91 -14.12
CA ARG A 79 10.39 8.31 -14.54
C ARG A 79 9.26 9.15 -13.98
N TRP A 80 9.62 10.22 -13.27
CA TRP A 80 8.66 11.15 -12.70
C TRP A 80 8.77 12.55 -13.28
N ARG A 81 7.63 13.21 -13.39
CA ARG A 81 7.50 14.65 -13.33
C ARG A 81 6.61 15.01 -12.14
N ASN A 82 7.11 15.79 -11.22
CA ASN A 82 6.33 16.33 -10.11
C ASN A 82 6.38 17.85 -10.16
N ARG A 83 5.27 18.50 -10.49
CA ARG A 83 5.26 19.94 -10.83
C ARG A 83 6.21 20.22 -12.01
N SER A 84 7.28 20.95 -11.78
CA SER A 84 8.33 21.28 -12.76
C SER A 84 9.63 20.48 -12.59
N GLU A 85 9.71 19.59 -11.57
CA GLU A 85 10.88 18.76 -11.32
C GLU A 85 10.73 17.38 -12.00
N PHE A 86 11.87 16.87 -12.49
CA PHE A 86 11.96 15.57 -13.14
C PHE A 86 12.90 14.66 -12.35
N PHE A 87 12.51 13.38 -12.20
CA PHE A 87 13.27 12.39 -11.44
C PHE A 87 13.38 11.09 -12.23
N HIS A 88 14.53 10.43 -12.08
CA HIS A 88 14.79 9.12 -12.67
C HIS A 88 15.29 8.13 -11.63
N GLY A 89 14.58 7.01 -11.51
CA GLY A 89 14.93 5.92 -10.61
C GLY A 89 14.61 6.17 -9.13
N ARG A 90 14.65 5.09 -8.35
CA ARG A 90 14.24 5.10 -6.94
C ARG A 90 15.08 6.01 -6.06
N SER A 91 16.38 6.16 -6.33
CA SER A 91 17.25 7.00 -5.51
C SER A 91 16.86 8.47 -5.55
N GLU A 92 16.56 9.01 -6.74
CA GLU A 92 16.10 10.40 -6.87
C GLU A 92 14.69 10.58 -6.30
N ILE A 93 13.82 9.58 -6.43
CA ILE A 93 12.49 9.56 -5.81
C ILE A 93 12.61 9.62 -4.28
N ILE A 94 13.49 8.82 -3.66
CA ILE A 94 13.73 8.83 -2.22
C ILE A 94 14.25 10.21 -1.77
N ALA A 95 15.22 10.77 -2.48
CA ALA A 95 15.78 12.08 -2.16
C ALA A 95 14.70 13.18 -2.23
N PHE A 96 13.86 13.16 -3.27
CA PHE A 96 12.73 14.09 -3.40
C PHE A 96 11.73 13.95 -2.25
N LEU A 97 11.27 12.73 -1.95
CA LEU A 97 10.29 12.48 -0.89
C LEU A 97 10.82 12.86 0.50
N SER A 98 12.13 12.65 0.76
CA SER A 98 12.77 13.08 1.99
C SER A 98 12.72 14.60 2.15
N ARG A 99 13.04 15.38 1.09
CA ARG A 99 12.92 16.85 1.11
C ARG A 99 11.47 17.29 1.27
N LYS A 100 10.54 16.62 0.58
CA LYS A 100 9.13 16.94 0.62
C LYS A 100 8.58 16.85 2.05
N TRP A 101 8.78 15.72 2.72
CA TRP A 101 8.21 15.51 4.05
C TRP A 101 9.04 16.13 5.19
N ALA A 102 10.24 16.62 4.91
CA ALA A 102 10.93 17.54 5.82
C ALA A 102 10.33 18.95 5.82
N LYS A 103 9.71 19.37 4.68
CA LYS A 103 9.08 20.67 4.51
C LYS A 103 7.57 20.63 4.77
N GLU A 104 6.87 19.59 4.31
CA GLU A 104 5.43 19.47 4.38
C GLU A 104 5.03 18.69 5.63
N LEU A 105 4.86 19.41 6.74
CA LEU A 105 4.57 18.86 8.06
C LEU A 105 3.08 18.52 8.19
N ASP A 106 2.75 17.59 9.08
CA ASP A 106 1.38 17.11 9.36
C ASP A 106 0.60 16.67 8.09
N TYR A 107 1.33 16.10 7.13
CA TYR A 107 0.86 15.74 5.79
C TYR A 107 -0.23 14.66 5.82
N ARG A 108 -1.37 14.92 5.16
CA ARG A 108 -2.48 13.98 4.94
C ARG A 108 -2.98 14.09 3.52
N LEU A 109 -3.16 12.94 2.87
CA LEU A 109 -3.49 12.83 1.44
C LEU A 109 -4.72 11.96 1.24
N ILE A 110 -5.60 12.40 0.33
CA ILE A 110 -6.68 11.59 -0.25
C ILE A 110 -6.49 11.51 -1.75
N LYS A 111 -6.58 10.29 -2.31
CA LYS A 111 -6.54 10.01 -3.75
C LYS A 111 -7.84 9.36 -4.21
N GLU A 112 -8.28 9.73 -5.42
CA GLU A 112 -9.39 9.08 -6.11
C GLU A 112 -8.99 8.69 -7.52
N MET A 113 -9.36 7.48 -7.94
CA MET A 113 -9.25 7.08 -9.34
C MET A 113 -10.21 7.91 -10.19
N TRP A 114 -9.68 8.60 -11.21
CA TRP A 114 -10.48 9.32 -12.17
C TRP A 114 -10.85 8.44 -13.37
N ALA A 115 -9.87 7.73 -13.93
CA ALA A 115 -10.04 6.81 -15.05
C ALA A 115 -8.93 5.76 -15.05
N PHE A 116 -9.13 4.66 -15.79
CA PHE A 116 -8.09 3.66 -16.03
C PHE A 116 -8.27 3.02 -17.41
N ARG A 117 -7.17 2.52 -17.98
CA ARG A 117 -7.16 1.71 -19.20
C ARG A 117 -5.88 0.88 -19.29
N GLY A 118 -6.02 -0.46 -19.41
CA GLY A 118 -4.87 -1.35 -19.53
C GLY A 118 -3.93 -1.23 -18.34
N ASN A 119 -2.72 -0.72 -18.56
CA ASN A 119 -1.71 -0.50 -17.53
C ASN A 119 -1.63 0.96 -17.03
N ARG A 120 -2.64 1.79 -17.32
CA ARG A 120 -2.65 3.22 -16.99
C ARG A 120 -3.78 3.56 -16.03
N ILE A 121 -3.50 4.45 -15.07
CA ILE A 121 -4.49 4.99 -14.14
C ILE A 121 -4.31 6.50 -14.06
N ALA A 122 -5.41 7.24 -14.24
CA ALA A 122 -5.49 8.66 -13.96
C ALA A 122 -6.10 8.87 -12.57
N VAL A 123 -5.50 9.76 -11.78
CA VAL A 123 -5.84 10.01 -10.38
C VAL A 123 -6.01 11.49 -10.14
N ARG A 124 -7.05 11.90 -9.43
CA ARG A 124 -7.10 13.20 -8.77
C ARG A 124 -6.79 13.03 -7.29
N PHE A 125 -6.25 14.07 -6.67
CA PHE A 125 -5.91 14.03 -5.25
C PHE A 125 -5.93 15.42 -4.64
N ALA A 126 -6.07 15.47 -3.32
CA ALA A 126 -5.78 16.64 -2.52
C ALA A 126 -5.05 16.21 -1.24
N TYR A 127 -4.20 17.10 -0.72
CA TYR A 127 -3.52 16.87 0.55
C TYR A 127 -3.39 18.17 1.33
N GLU A 128 -3.38 18.04 2.66
CA GLU A 128 -3.17 19.14 3.58
C GLU A 128 -1.83 18.98 4.30
N TRP A 129 -1.21 20.09 4.58
CA TRP A 129 0.09 20.17 5.23
C TRP A 129 0.34 21.59 5.74
N HIS A 130 1.29 21.77 6.66
CA HIS A 130 1.78 23.08 7.04
C HIS A 130 3.31 23.16 6.89
N ASP A 131 3.84 24.38 6.76
CA ASP A 131 5.26 24.64 6.80
C ASP A 131 5.79 24.76 8.24
N ASP A 132 7.08 25.00 8.41
CA ASP A 132 7.73 25.17 9.71
C ASP A 132 7.33 26.47 10.46
N SER A 133 6.69 27.41 9.74
CA SER A 133 6.13 28.63 10.31
C SER A 133 4.66 28.45 10.73
N GLY A 134 4.08 27.27 10.51
CA GLY A 134 2.68 26.94 10.86
C GLY A 134 1.65 27.42 9.83
N HIS A 135 2.07 27.85 8.63
CA HIS A 135 1.13 28.21 7.56
C HIS A 135 0.58 26.96 6.90
N TRP A 136 -0.75 26.85 6.90
CA TRP A 136 -1.45 25.72 6.31
C TRP A 136 -1.72 25.89 4.82
N TYR A 137 -1.67 24.75 4.12
CA TYR A 137 -1.94 24.67 2.69
C TYR A 137 -2.84 23.46 2.40
N ARG A 138 -3.71 23.63 1.40
CA ARG A 138 -4.36 22.51 0.71
C ARG A 138 -3.87 22.48 -0.71
N SER A 139 -3.27 21.37 -1.11
CA SER A 139 -2.74 21.15 -2.45
C SER A 139 -3.69 20.28 -3.25
N TYR A 140 -4.03 20.72 -4.45
CA TYR A 140 -4.87 19.98 -5.40
C TYR A 140 -4.01 19.49 -6.55
N GLY A 141 -4.21 18.22 -6.96
CA GLY A 141 -3.42 17.66 -8.02
C GLY A 141 -4.15 16.62 -8.86
N ASN A 142 -3.62 16.46 -10.07
CA ASN A 142 -3.95 15.39 -10.97
C ASN A 142 -2.65 14.69 -11.36
N GLU A 143 -2.71 13.36 -11.47
CA GLU A 143 -1.56 12.58 -11.89
C GLU A 143 -1.95 11.46 -12.83
N ASN A 144 -1.04 11.14 -13.74
CA ASN A 144 -1.14 10.05 -14.69
C ASN A 144 -0.07 9.01 -14.36
N TRP A 145 -0.49 7.78 -14.21
CA TRP A 145 0.38 6.64 -13.90
C TRP A 145 0.43 5.65 -15.05
N GLU A 146 1.60 5.07 -15.28
CA GLU A 146 1.80 3.93 -16.16
C GLU A 146 2.61 2.87 -15.42
N PHE A 147 2.17 1.61 -15.53
CA PHE A 147 2.76 0.47 -14.82
C PHE A 147 3.41 -0.49 -15.81
N ASN A 148 4.49 -1.15 -15.37
CA ASN A 148 5.07 -2.28 -16.08
C ASN A 148 4.30 -3.58 -15.77
N ASP A 149 4.69 -4.70 -16.41
CA ASP A 149 4.03 -5.99 -16.26
C ASP A 149 4.15 -6.57 -14.83
N ASP A 150 5.16 -6.15 -14.06
CA ASP A 150 5.34 -6.51 -12.66
C ASP A 150 4.42 -5.70 -11.71
N GLY A 151 3.62 -4.80 -12.27
CA GLY A 151 2.72 -3.93 -11.50
C GLY A 151 3.45 -2.81 -10.74
N LEU A 152 4.70 -2.52 -11.09
CA LEU A 152 5.46 -1.39 -10.57
C LEU A 152 5.22 -0.14 -11.45
N MET A 153 5.13 1.03 -10.82
CA MET A 153 4.90 2.28 -11.55
C MET A 153 6.17 2.68 -12.31
N ALA A 154 6.11 2.59 -13.63
CA ALA A 154 7.20 2.94 -14.54
C ALA A 154 7.24 4.43 -14.87
N SER A 155 6.07 5.10 -14.85
CA SER A 155 5.99 6.53 -15.14
C SER A 155 4.91 7.19 -14.27
N ARG A 156 5.23 8.41 -13.77
CA ARG A 156 4.30 9.26 -13.02
C ARG A 156 4.43 10.72 -13.42
N HIS A 157 3.34 11.33 -13.84
CA HIS A 157 3.28 12.76 -14.13
C HIS A 157 2.24 13.42 -13.23
N ALA A 158 2.67 14.35 -12.37
CA ALA A 158 1.81 15.06 -11.44
C ALA A 158 1.86 16.57 -11.68
N SER A 159 0.68 17.18 -11.81
CA SER A 159 0.48 18.62 -11.78
C SER A 159 -0.24 18.99 -10.49
N ILE A 160 0.29 20.00 -9.76
CA ILE A 160 -0.14 20.32 -8.41
C ILE A 160 -0.20 21.82 -8.23
N ASN A 161 -1.27 22.32 -7.61
CA ASN A 161 -1.45 23.71 -7.22
C ASN A 161 -1.64 23.79 -5.70
N ASP A 162 -0.95 24.71 -5.04
CA ASP A 162 -1.09 24.94 -3.61
C ASP A 162 -2.02 26.13 -3.37
N LEU A 163 -2.93 25.96 -2.42
CA LEU A 163 -3.83 26.99 -1.91
C LEU A 163 -3.49 27.21 -0.42
N PRO A 164 -3.07 28.41 0.00
CA PRO A 164 -3.01 28.75 1.41
C PRO A 164 -4.40 28.68 2.01
N ILE A 165 -4.53 28.09 3.21
CA ILE A 165 -5.78 27.99 3.95
C ILE A 165 -5.56 28.43 5.41
N MET A 166 -6.64 28.76 6.10
CA MET A 166 -6.60 28.89 7.55
C MET A 166 -6.60 27.50 8.19
N GLU A 167 -6.00 27.34 9.36
CA GLU A 167 -6.03 26.06 10.09
C GLU A 167 -7.49 25.61 10.36
N ALA A 168 -8.39 26.54 10.62
CA ALA A 168 -9.82 26.27 10.82
C ALA A 168 -10.54 25.73 9.57
N ASP A 169 -9.96 25.92 8.37
CA ASP A 169 -10.54 25.42 7.09
C ASP A 169 -10.07 24.02 6.75
N ARG A 170 -9.26 23.38 7.59
CA ARG A 170 -8.80 22.01 7.39
C ARG A 170 -9.97 21.04 7.33
N LYS A 171 -9.83 20.04 6.49
CA LYS A 171 -10.81 18.95 6.31
C LYS A 171 -10.25 17.57 6.71
N TYR A 172 -8.93 17.45 6.90
CA TYR A 172 -8.23 16.19 7.13
C TYR A 172 -7.78 16.09 8.58
N HIS A 173 -8.55 15.37 9.41
CA HIS A 173 -8.40 15.35 10.87
C HIS A 173 -8.13 13.96 11.48
N TRP A 174 -7.70 12.95 10.68
CA TRP A 174 -7.31 11.65 11.24
C TRP A 174 -5.89 11.67 11.79
N ALA A 175 -5.53 10.68 12.62
CA ALA A 175 -4.16 10.50 13.09
C ALA A 175 -3.18 10.29 11.91
N LEU A 176 -1.93 10.76 12.06
CA LEU A 176 -0.93 10.61 10.99
C LEU A 176 -0.80 9.13 10.58
N GLY A 177 -0.65 8.91 9.28
CA GLY A 177 -0.59 7.59 8.70
C GLY A 177 -1.82 7.29 7.82
N ARG A 178 -2.21 6.02 7.74
CA ARG A 178 -3.29 5.54 6.88
C ARG A 178 -4.62 6.24 7.20
N ARG A 179 -5.31 6.73 6.15
CA ARG A 179 -6.66 7.30 6.29
C ARG A 179 -7.64 6.21 6.71
N PRO A 180 -8.52 6.44 7.72
CA PRO A 180 -9.59 5.51 8.08
C PRO A 180 -10.49 5.17 6.89
N ASP A 181 -11.03 3.95 6.87
CA ASP A 181 -11.85 3.50 5.74
C ASP A 181 -13.22 4.18 5.68
N ASP A 182 -13.72 4.64 6.82
CA ASP A 182 -14.97 5.39 7.01
C ASP A 182 -14.82 6.90 6.81
N HIS A 183 -13.57 7.40 6.62
CA HIS A 183 -13.35 8.83 6.36
C HIS A 183 -13.85 9.20 4.96
N GLN A 184 -14.53 10.35 4.88
CA GLN A 184 -15.07 10.91 3.64
C GLN A 184 -14.01 11.00 2.53
N GLY A 185 -14.42 10.75 1.28
CA GLY A 185 -13.61 10.94 0.08
C GLY A 185 -13.60 12.39 -0.40
N LEU A 186 -12.84 12.68 -1.46
CA LEU A 186 -12.74 14.04 -2.02
C LEU A 186 -14.11 14.58 -2.44
N ARG A 187 -14.92 13.75 -3.11
CA ARG A 187 -16.27 14.14 -3.57
C ARG A 187 -17.17 14.53 -2.41
N ASP A 188 -17.15 13.75 -1.33
CA ASP A 188 -18.01 13.99 -0.15
C ASP A 188 -17.59 15.26 0.59
N LEU A 189 -16.30 15.61 0.54
CA LEU A 189 -15.71 16.82 1.12
C LEU A 189 -15.89 18.06 0.22
N GLY A 190 -16.46 17.91 -0.97
CA GLY A 190 -16.61 18.98 -1.97
C GLY A 190 -15.27 19.43 -2.57
N LEU A 191 -14.32 18.51 -2.70
CA LEU A 191 -12.97 18.76 -3.22
C LEU A 191 -12.75 18.13 -4.60
#